data_7e0d559da153bc4f118a88fba9bbdee4
#
_entry.id   7e0d559da153bc4f118a88fba9bbdee4
#
_cell.length_a   1.000
_cell.length_b   1.000
_cell.length_c   1.000
_cell.angle_alpha   90.00
_cell.angle_beta   90.00
_cell.angle_gamma   90.00
#
_symmetry.space_group_name_H-M   'P 1'
#
loop_
_entity.id
_entity.type
_entity.pdbx_description
1 polymer ?
#
loop_
_entity_poly.entity_id
_entity_poly.type
_entity_poly.pdbx_seq_one_letter_code
_entity_poly.pdbx_strand_id
1 'polypeptide(L)'
;MSNIRTPWFDKVDRRLPLAEYPRPQFERKDWICLNGEYDYAVTGDTADAPKKYDGKILVPFSVESELSGVGKALLPEQRLWYRRKFTVGKEFSGKEALLHFGAVDWQCSVWVNGKLVGEHTGGYNPFTFNITDVITEGENELVVKVFDPTDAGHQQRGKQILVTKGFWYTA
;
A
#
# COMPACT_ATOMS: atom_id res chain seq x y z
N MET A 1 -24.51 -2.61 -3.14
CA MET A 1 -23.90 -1.42 -2.53
C MET A 1 -24.20 -0.24 -3.45
N SER A 2 -24.64 0.90 -2.93
CA SER A 2 -24.81 2.09 -3.76
C SER A 2 -23.41 2.62 -4.09
N ASN A 3 -23.05 2.63 -5.36
CA ASN A 3 -21.77 3.19 -5.81
C ASN A 3 -21.84 4.72 -5.72
N ILE A 4 -21.51 5.25 -4.55
CA ILE A 4 -21.39 6.70 -4.37
C ILE A 4 -20.06 7.11 -4.98
N ARG A 5 -20.12 7.81 -6.11
CA ARG A 5 -18.93 8.36 -6.77
C ARG A 5 -18.87 9.86 -6.59
N THR A 6 -17.70 10.39 -6.32
CA THR A 6 -17.45 11.83 -6.34
C THR A 6 -17.18 12.31 -7.77
N PRO A 7 -17.29 13.63 -8.07
CA PRO A 7 -16.91 14.17 -9.38
C PRO A 7 -15.43 13.95 -9.77
N TRP A 8 -14.61 13.55 -8.81
CA TRP A 8 -13.18 13.28 -9.02
C TRP A 8 -12.89 11.85 -9.45
N PHE A 9 -13.85 10.92 -9.30
CA PHE A 9 -13.67 9.50 -9.59
C PHE A 9 -13.12 9.25 -11.00
N ASP A 10 -13.72 9.89 -12.02
CA ASP A 10 -13.33 9.73 -13.41
C ASP A 10 -12.08 10.57 -13.80
N LYS A 11 -11.58 11.40 -12.87
CA LYS A 11 -10.42 12.27 -13.09
C LYS A 11 -9.12 11.73 -12.52
N VAL A 12 -9.18 10.60 -11.82
CA VAL A 12 -7.98 9.95 -11.26
C VAL A 12 -7.08 9.44 -12.38
N ASP A 13 -5.84 9.91 -12.42
CA ASP A 13 -4.83 9.27 -13.27
C ASP A 13 -4.47 7.91 -12.68
N ARG A 14 -4.97 6.85 -13.29
CA ARG A 14 -4.74 5.48 -12.82
C ARG A 14 -3.30 4.99 -13.00
N ARG A 15 -2.48 5.66 -13.81
CA ARG A 15 -1.06 5.31 -13.97
C ARG A 15 -0.21 5.80 -12.82
N LEU A 16 -0.54 7.00 -12.31
CA LEU A 16 0.16 7.62 -11.18
C LEU A 16 -0.81 8.48 -10.36
N PRO A 17 -1.67 7.85 -9.53
CA PRO A 17 -2.61 8.59 -8.68
C PRO A 17 -1.87 9.43 -7.66
N LEU A 18 -2.38 10.65 -7.38
CA LEU A 18 -1.84 11.53 -6.34
C LEU A 18 -0.33 11.71 -6.47
N ALA A 19 0.11 12.09 -7.68
CA ALA A 19 1.52 12.20 -8.05
C ALA A 19 2.25 13.36 -7.38
N GLU A 20 1.53 14.27 -6.75
CA GLU A 20 2.07 15.46 -6.11
C GLU A 20 3.02 15.10 -4.97
N TYR A 21 4.10 15.85 -4.85
CA TYR A 21 5.00 15.69 -3.71
C TYR A 21 4.25 15.98 -2.40
N PRO A 22 4.26 15.07 -1.40
CA PRO A 22 3.36 15.16 -0.24
C PRO A 22 3.63 16.34 0.69
N ARG A 23 4.79 16.98 0.56
CA ARG A 23 5.21 18.16 1.33
C ARG A 23 5.83 19.21 0.40
N PRO A 24 5.03 19.97 -0.35
CA PRO A 24 5.53 20.84 -1.41
C PRO A 24 6.51 21.92 -0.92
N GLN A 25 6.44 22.34 0.36
CA GLN A 25 7.39 23.27 0.97
C GLN A 25 8.78 22.65 1.24
N PHE A 26 8.91 21.34 1.17
CA PHE A 26 10.17 20.60 1.36
C PHE A 26 10.45 19.64 0.20
N GLU A 27 10.02 19.99 -0.99
CA GLU A 27 10.18 19.17 -2.18
C GLU A 27 11.65 18.79 -2.40
N ARG A 28 11.89 17.51 -2.69
CA ARG A 28 13.21 16.98 -3.03
C ARG A 28 13.28 16.69 -4.53
N LYS A 29 14.40 17.01 -5.13
CA LYS A 29 14.61 16.81 -6.57
C LYS A 29 14.63 15.31 -6.93
N ASP A 30 15.29 14.50 -6.09
CA ASP A 30 15.43 13.06 -6.33
C ASP A 30 14.36 12.33 -5.52
N TRP A 31 13.21 12.13 -6.17
CA TRP A 31 12.02 11.50 -5.59
C TRP A 31 11.27 10.70 -6.63
N ILE A 32 10.77 9.54 -6.22
CA ILE A 32 9.96 8.66 -7.05
C ILE A 32 8.65 8.39 -6.33
N CYS A 33 7.52 8.71 -6.97
CA CYS A 33 6.20 8.30 -6.49
C CYS A 33 5.95 6.84 -6.87
N LEU A 34 5.71 6.00 -5.86
CA LEU A 34 5.40 4.59 -6.06
C LEU A 34 3.89 4.30 -6.05
N ASN A 35 3.01 5.32 -6.07
CA ASN A 35 1.59 5.11 -6.30
C ASN A 35 1.34 4.54 -7.69
N GLY A 36 0.22 3.83 -7.86
CA GLY A 36 -0.15 3.24 -9.13
C GLY A 36 -0.50 1.77 -9.01
N GLU A 37 -0.37 1.03 -10.09
CA GLU A 37 -0.76 -0.37 -10.15
C GLU A 37 0.25 -1.29 -9.47
N TYR A 38 -0.24 -2.16 -8.60
CA TYR A 38 0.48 -3.26 -7.95
C TYR A 38 -0.17 -4.60 -8.31
N ASP A 39 0.60 -5.67 -8.30
CA ASP A 39 0.03 -7.01 -8.16
C ASP A 39 -0.49 -7.16 -6.74
N TYR A 40 -1.64 -7.84 -6.56
CA TYR A 40 -2.14 -8.17 -5.22
C TYR A 40 -2.51 -9.64 -5.10
N ALA A 41 -2.46 -10.15 -3.88
CA ALA A 41 -3.01 -11.44 -3.52
C ALA A 41 -3.61 -11.40 -2.12
N VAL A 42 -4.70 -12.16 -1.91
CA VAL A 42 -5.29 -12.39 -0.60
C VAL A 42 -5.00 -13.83 -0.20
N THR A 43 -4.34 -14.01 0.94
CA THR A 43 -3.99 -15.35 1.46
C THR A 43 -4.50 -15.52 2.88
N GLY A 44 -4.44 -16.74 3.40
CA GLY A 44 -4.46 -16.97 4.84
C GLY A 44 -3.18 -16.44 5.49
N ASP A 45 -2.98 -16.72 6.77
CA ASP A 45 -1.77 -16.33 7.48
C ASP A 45 -0.58 -17.21 7.06
N THR A 46 0.16 -16.74 6.06
CA THR A 46 1.36 -17.40 5.53
C THR A 46 2.60 -16.55 5.80
N ALA A 47 3.72 -17.20 6.07
CA ALA A 47 4.99 -16.50 6.27
C ALA A 47 5.57 -16.00 4.93
N ASP A 48 5.42 -16.79 3.88
CA ASP A 48 6.03 -16.53 2.58
C ASP A 48 5.11 -15.77 1.64
N ALA A 49 5.71 -14.94 0.79
CA ALA A 49 4.99 -14.25 -0.28
C ALA A 49 4.35 -15.25 -1.26
N PRO A 50 3.16 -14.94 -1.78
CA PRO A 50 2.45 -15.83 -2.71
C PRO A 50 3.24 -15.99 -4.00
N LYS A 51 3.30 -17.23 -4.52
CA LYS A 51 3.90 -17.52 -5.84
C LYS A 51 3.03 -17.01 -6.99
N LYS A 52 1.72 -16.91 -6.77
CA LYS A 52 0.73 -16.42 -7.73
C LYS A 52 -0.06 -15.28 -7.11
N TYR A 53 -0.22 -14.20 -7.86
CA TYR A 53 -1.04 -13.06 -7.50
C TYR A 53 -2.43 -13.17 -8.14
N ASP A 54 -3.44 -12.62 -7.45
CA ASP A 54 -4.86 -12.74 -7.84
C ASP A 54 -5.23 -11.73 -8.93
N GLY A 55 -4.50 -10.62 -9.03
CA GLY A 55 -4.77 -9.57 -9.99
C GLY A 55 -4.01 -8.29 -9.72
N LYS A 56 -4.61 -7.17 -10.12
CA LYS A 56 -4.06 -5.82 -9.96
C LYS A 56 -4.89 -5.00 -8.99
N ILE A 57 -4.20 -4.16 -8.22
CA ILE A 57 -4.79 -3.19 -7.29
C ILE A 57 -4.16 -1.82 -7.52
N LEU A 58 -4.99 -0.78 -7.51
CA LEU A 58 -4.53 0.60 -7.66
C LEU A 58 -4.27 1.23 -6.28
N VAL A 59 -2.99 1.42 -5.95
CA VAL A 59 -2.54 2.11 -4.73
C VAL A 59 -2.58 3.62 -4.98
N PRO A 60 -3.03 4.46 -4.04
CA PRO A 60 -3.23 4.20 -2.61
C PRO A 60 -4.68 3.88 -2.19
N PHE A 61 -5.53 3.46 -3.10
CA PHE A 61 -6.94 3.20 -2.76
C PHE A 61 -7.10 1.89 -2.00
N SER A 62 -7.97 1.90 -0.99
CA SER A 62 -8.24 0.72 -0.16
C SER A 62 -8.83 -0.42 -0.97
N VAL A 63 -8.54 -1.66 -0.57
CA VAL A 63 -8.95 -2.88 -1.29
C VAL A 63 -10.47 -3.00 -1.47
N GLU A 64 -11.27 -2.44 -0.56
CA GLU A 64 -12.72 -2.40 -0.63
C GLU A 64 -13.26 -1.38 -1.64
N SER A 65 -12.46 -0.35 -1.97
CA SER A 65 -12.92 0.73 -2.83
C SER A 65 -13.01 0.31 -4.29
N GLU A 66 -13.97 0.88 -5.02
CA GLU A 66 -14.09 0.68 -6.46
C GLU A 66 -12.86 1.22 -7.21
N LEU A 67 -12.24 2.31 -6.71
CA LEU A 67 -11.04 2.89 -7.32
C LEU A 67 -9.83 1.96 -7.27
N SER A 68 -9.74 1.11 -6.25
CA SER A 68 -8.68 0.11 -6.18
C SER A 68 -8.74 -0.91 -7.33
N GLY A 69 -9.93 -1.13 -7.90
CA GLY A 69 -10.20 -2.15 -8.90
C GLY A 69 -10.50 -3.53 -8.32
N VAL A 70 -10.45 -3.71 -6.99
CA VAL A 70 -10.71 -4.99 -6.30
C VAL A 70 -12.12 -5.04 -5.73
N GLY A 71 -12.52 -4.06 -4.90
CA GLY A 71 -13.87 -3.92 -4.37
C GLY A 71 -14.30 -5.05 -3.43
N LYS A 72 -13.37 -5.60 -2.65
CA LYS A 72 -13.62 -6.72 -1.72
C LYS A 72 -13.10 -6.38 -0.32
N ALA A 73 -13.91 -6.67 0.71
CA ALA A 73 -13.46 -6.56 2.08
C ALA A 73 -12.38 -7.60 2.41
N LEU A 74 -11.39 -7.19 3.19
CA LEU A 74 -10.40 -8.08 3.78
C LEU A 74 -10.98 -8.66 5.07
N LEU A 75 -10.88 -9.99 5.23
CA LEU A 75 -11.35 -10.67 6.44
C LEU A 75 -10.23 -10.75 7.49
N PRO A 76 -10.57 -10.82 8.80
CA PRO A 76 -9.60 -10.80 9.89
C PRO A 76 -8.54 -11.90 9.84
N GLU A 77 -8.88 -13.07 9.27
CA GLU A 77 -7.95 -14.20 9.10
C GLU A 77 -7.08 -14.09 7.85
N GLN A 78 -7.27 -13.07 7.02
CA GLN A 78 -6.59 -12.92 5.75
C GLN A 78 -5.37 -12.00 5.87
N ARG A 79 -4.51 -12.10 4.85
CA ARG A 79 -3.37 -11.21 4.62
C ARG A 79 -3.46 -10.69 3.21
N LEU A 80 -3.27 -9.39 3.04
CA LEU A 80 -3.22 -8.72 1.75
C LEU A 80 -1.76 -8.49 1.38
N TRP A 81 -1.37 -9.00 0.23
CA TRP A 81 -0.05 -8.86 -0.32
C TRP A 81 -0.08 -7.90 -1.49
N TYR A 82 0.92 -7.02 -1.54
CA TYR A 82 1.19 -6.10 -2.64
C TYR A 82 2.57 -6.38 -3.19
N ARG A 83 2.70 -6.33 -4.52
CA ARG A 83 4.01 -6.41 -5.19
C ARG A 83 4.09 -5.37 -6.29
N ARG A 84 5.21 -4.66 -6.36
CA ARG A 84 5.50 -3.70 -7.42
C ARG A 84 6.95 -3.76 -7.82
N LYS A 85 7.21 -3.71 -9.13
CA LYS A 85 8.51 -3.41 -9.69
C LYS A 85 8.65 -1.90 -9.88
N PHE A 86 9.83 -1.36 -9.59
CA PHE A 86 10.15 0.04 -9.78
C PHE A 86 11.61 0.21 -10.19
N THR A 87 11.91 1.30 -10.90
CA THR A 87 13.25 1.56 -11.41
C THR A 87 13.91 2.67 -10.60
N VAL A 88 15.13 2.42 -10.19
CA VAL A 88 16.00 3.40 -9.53
C VAL A 88 17.07 3.84 -10.52
N GLY A 89 17.16 5.14 -10.77
CA GLY A 89 18.15 5.72 -11.68
C GLY A 89 19.47 6.06 -10.99
N LYS A 90 20.42 6.50 -11.80
CA LYS A 90 21.78 6.89 -11.35
C LYS A 90 21.79 8.07 -10.36
N GLU A 91 20.75 8.87 -10.36
CA GLU A 91 20.57 10.00 -9.44
C GLU A 91 20.54 9.61 -7.97
N PHE A 92 20.26 8.33 -7.66
CA PHE A 92 20.31 7.78 -6.32
C PHE A 92 21.68 7.21 -5.91
N SER A 93 22.62 7.10 -6.85
CA SER A 93 23.95 6.54 -6.55
C SER A 93 24.70 7.36 -5.50
N GLY A 94 25.22 6.69 -4.48
CA GLY A 94 25.96 7.32 -3.38
C GLY A 94 25.11 8.14 -2.41
N LYS A 95 23.77 8.03 -2.48
CA LYS A 95 22.83 8.69 -1.58
C LYS A 95 22.11 7.69 -0.70
N GLU A 96 21.63 8.16 0.45
CA GLU A 96 20.66 7.41 1.22
C GLU A 96 19.30 7.37 0.49
N ALA A 97 18.77 6.18 0.33
CA ALA A 97 17.46 5.96 -0.23
C ALA A 97 16.47 5.61 0.88
N LEU A 98 15.43 6.42 1.00
CA LEU A 98 14.39 6.27 2.02
C LEU A 98 13.07 5.88 1.36
N LEU A 99 12.46 4.80 1.84
CA LEU A 99 11.13 4.37 1.43
C LEU A 99 10.11 4.87 2.44
N HIS A 100 9.22 5.76 1.99
CA HIS A 100 8.20 6.38 2.82
C HIS A 100 6.82 5.78 2.56
N PHE A 101 6.07 5.55 3.63
CA PHE A 101 4.65 5.22 3.60
C PHE A 101 3.87 6.31 4.31
N GLY A 102 2.77 6.77 3.72
CA GLY A 102 1.86 7.72 4.35
C GLY A 102 1.08 7.07 5.49
N ALA A 103 0.61 5.85 5.27
CA ALA A 103 0.01 4.97 6.25
C ALA A 103 -0.17 3.58 5.64
N VAL A 104 -0.22 2.55 6.48
CA VAL A 104 -0.68 1.19 6.12
C VAL A 104 -1.48 0.66 7.29
N ASP A 105 -2.76 0.39 7.09
CA ASP A 105 -3.64 -0.12 8.13
C ASP A 105 -3.70 -1.66 8.05
N TRP A 106 -3.38 -2.37 9.07
CA TRP A 106 -2.98 -1.91 10.42
C TRP A 106 -1.53 -2.31 10.72
N GLN A 107 -1.12 -3.55 10.38
CA GLN A 107 0.23 -4.07 10.55
C GLN A 107 0.80 -4.48 9.21
N CYS A 108 2.05 -4.12 8.95
CA CYS A 108 2.71 -4.54 7.72
C CYS A 108 4.15 -4.99 7.94
N SER A 109 4.59 -5.88 7.04
CA SER A 109 5.99 -6.23 6.83
C SER A 109 6.37 -5.84 5.40
N VAL A 110 7.57 -5.31 5.20
CA VAL A 110 8.03 -4.74 3.93
C VAL A 110 9.34 -5.38 3.50
N TRP A 111 9.39 -5.84 2.26
CA TRP A 111 10.61 -6.39 1.62
C TRP A 111 10.97 -5.58 0.39
N VAL A 112 12.26 -5.40 0.19
CA VAL A 112 12.82 -4.87 -1.05
C VAL A 112 13.84 -5.88 -1.57
N ASN A 113 13.70 -6.28 -2.83
CA ASN A 113 14.56 -7.29 -3.46
C ASN A 113 14.69 -8.58 -2.62
N GLY A 114 13.56 -9.02 -2.02
CA GLY A 114 13.49 -10.22 -1.20
C GLY A 114 14.08 -10.08 0.22
N LYS A 115 14.63 -8.92 0.59
CA LYS A 115 15.16 -8.67 1.95
C LYS A 115 14.13 -7.91 2.78
N LEU A 116 13.82 -8.38 3.98
CA LEU A 116 12.98 -7.67 4.94
C LEU A 116 13.67 -6.37 5.34
N VAL A 117 13.01 -5.24 5.09
CA VAL A 117 13.53 -3.90 5.44
C VAL A 117 12.91 -3.33 6.70
N GLY A 118 11.76 -3.85 7.11
CA GLY A 118 11.14 -3.49 8.37
C GLY A 118 9.67 -3.89 8.48
N GLU A 119 9.14 -3.63 9.66
CA GLU A 119 7.74 -3.85 10.02
C GLU A 119 7.17 -2.59 10.68
N HIS A 120 5.89 -2.39 10.55
CA HIS A 120 5.18 -1.27 11.19
C HIS A 120 3.82 -1.74 11.69
N THR A 121 3.39 -1.14 12.79
CA THR A 121 2.07 -1.34 13.38
C THR A 121 1.45 0.01 13.70
N GLY A 122 0.25 0.26 13.20
CA GLY A 122 -0.51 1.50 13.36
C GLY A 122 -1.01 2.05 12.01
N GLY A 123 -2.33 2.15 11.84
CA GLY A 123 -2.98 2.45 10.56
C GLY A 123 -2.95 3.92 10.12
N TYR A 124 -2.53 4.85 10.99
CA TYR A 124 -2.71 6.30 10.76
C TYR A 124 -1.41 7.11 10.74
N ASN A 125 -0.29 6.50 11.08
CA ASN A 125 0.98 7.19 11.18
C ASN A 125 1.88 6.91 9.97
N PRO A 126 2.55 7.94 9.42
CA PRO A 126 3.57 7.73 8.42
C PRO A 126 4.80 7.06 9.04
N PHE A 127 5.48 6.26 8.23
CA PHE A 127 6.73 5.60 8.61
C PHE A 127 7.71 5.53 7.45
N THR A 128 8.97 5.23 7.76
CA THR A 128 10.06 5.27 6.78
C THR A 128 11.08 4.18 7.06
N PHE A 129 11.53 3.51 6.00
CA PHE A 129 12.64 2.56 6.05
C PHE A 129 13.80 3.06 5.21
N ASN A 130 15.03 2.93 5.73
CA ASN A 130 16.23 3.10 4.93
C ASN A 130 16.45 1.83 4.09
N ILE A 131 16.46 1.99 2.77
CA ILE A 131 16.59 0.89 1.81
C ILE A 131 17.89 0.96 1.00
N THR A 132 18.83 1.81 1.40
CA THR A 132 20.09 2.07 0.70
C THR A 132 20.85 0.80 0.36
N ASP A 133 20.98 -0.10 1.32
CA ASP A 133 21.80 -1.32 1.19
C ASP A 133 21.08 -2.47 0.44
N VAL A 134 19.82 -2.27 0.07
CA VAL A 134 19.00 -3.32 -0.55
C VAL A 134 18.51 -2.98 -1.94
N ILE A 135 18.62 -1.71 -2.36
CA ILE A 135 18.30 -1.29 -3.74
C ILE A 135 19.51 -1.40 -4.66
N THR A 136 19.23 -1.52 -5.95
CA THR A 136 20.23 -1.49 -7.02
C THR A 136 19.83 -0.49 -8.08
N GLU A 137 20.79 0.02 -8.87
CA GLU A 137 20.47 0.76 -10.10
C GLU A 137 19.68 -0.17 -11.05
N GLY A 138 18.64 0.34 -11.65
CA GLY A 138 17.75 -0.43 -12.50
C GLY A 138 16.49 -0.95 -11.78
N GLU A 139 16.03 -2.12 -12.18
CA GLU A 139 14.78 -2.70 -11.65
C GLU A 139 14.95 -3.23 -10.23
N ASN A 140 14.01 -2.87 -9.37
CA ASN A 140 13.88 -3.35 -7.99
C ASN A 140 12.45 -3.85 -7.77
N GLU A 141 12.26 -4.70 -6.77
CA GLU A 141 10.96 -5.22 -6.36
C GLU A 141 10.62 -4.81 -4.93
N LEU A 142 9.44 -4.25 -4.76
CA LEU A 142 8.83 -3.98 -3.46
C LEU A 142 7.72 -5.00 -3.20
N VAL A 143 7.75 -5.63 -2.02
CA VAL A 143 6.66 -6.50 -1.53
C VAL A 143 6.21 -5.98 -0.17
N VAL A 144 4.89 -5.89 0.02
CA VAL A 144 4.28 -5.50 1.30
C VAL A 144 3.23 -6.53 1.67
N LYS A 145 3.34 -7.09 2.87
CA LYS A 145 2.31 -7.94 3.49
C LYS A 145 1.56 -7.10 4.50
N VAL A 146 0.24 -7.13 4.44
CA VAL A 146 -0.63 -6.36 5.33
C VAL A 146 -1.56 -7.29 6.09
N PHE A 147 -1.71 -7.02 7.37
CA PHE A 147 -2.71 -7.59 8.24
C PHE A 147 -3.60 -6.47 8.77
N ASP A 148 -4.89 -6.54 8.43
CA ASP A 148 -5.94 -5.70 8.99
C ASP A 148 -7.08 -6.59 9.48
N PRO A 149 -7.27 -6.72 10.81
CA PRO A 149 -8.38 -7.49 11.37
C PRO A 149 -9.71 -6.74 11.26
N THR A 150 -9.79 -5.61 10.59
CA THR A 150 -10.97 -4.74 10.34
C THR A 150 -11.71 -4.40 11.64
N ASP A 151 -12.73 -5.18 12.03
CA ASP A 151 -13.54 -4.95 13.23
C ASP A 151 -13.28 -5.96 14.36
N ALA A 152 -12.34 -6.87 14.18
CA ALA A 152 -11.86 -7.79 15.20
C ALA A 152 -10.59 -7.26 15.88
N GLY A 153 -10.50 -7.38 17.21
CA GLY A 153 -9.31 -6.96 17.97
C GLY A 153 -9.43 -5.57 18.60
N HIS A 154 -8.26 -4.97 18.93
CA HIS A 154 -8.19 -3.75 19.73
C HIS A 154 -7.53 -2.57 18.99
N GLN A 155 -7.20 -2.72 17.71
CA GLN A 155 -6.66 -1.62 16.90
C GLN A 155 -7.69 -0.51 16.70
N GLN A 156 -7.21 0.68 16.42
CA GLN A 156 -8.06 1.79 16.01
C GLN A 156 -8.70 1.49 14.66
N ARG A 157 -10.02 1.57 14.59
CA ARG A 157 -10.77 1.27 13.36
C ARG A 157 -11.84 2.31 13.01
N GLY A 158 -12.04 3.31 13.89
CA GLY A 158 -13.11 4.27 13.69
C GLY A 158 -14.50 3.58 13.63
N LYS A 159 -15.22 3.79 12.55
CA LYS A 159 -16.55 3.21 12.30
C LYS A 159 -16.52 2.02 11.33
N GLN A 160 -15.35 1.48 11.04
CA GLN A 160 -15.20 0.33 10.14
C GLN A 160 -15.80 -0.93 10.76
N ILE A 161 -16.64 -1.64 10.01
CA ILE A 161 -17.17 -2.96 10.33
C ILE A 161 -17.38 -3.77 9.05
N LEU A 162 -17.29 -5.10 9.15
CA LEU A 162 -17.50 -6.02 8.02
C LEU A 162 -18.96 -6.15 7.60
N VAL A 163 -19.90 -5.78 8.48
CA VAL A 163 -21.34 -5.85 8.21
C VAL A 163 -21.88 -4.47 7.91
N THR A 164 -22.35 -4.24 6.69
CA THR A 164 -22.99 -2.98 6.32
C THR A 164 -24.29 -2.78 7.11
N LYS A 165 -24.30 -1.84 8.04
CA LYS A 165 -25.47 -1.52 8.85
C LYS A 165 -25.47 -0.04 9.26
N GLY A 166 -26.50 0.69 8.86
CA GLY A 166 -26.66 2.10 9.21
C GLY A 166 -25.53 2.97 8.63
N PHE A 167 -24.81 3.68 9.49
CA PHE A 167 -23.69 4.56 9.12
C PHE A 167 -22.29 3.89 9.21
N TRP A 168 -22.26 2.59 9.45
CA TRP A 168 -21.03 1.82 9.48
C TRP A 168 -20.56 1.47 8.07
N TYR A 169 -19.25 1.35 7.87
CA TYR A 169 -18.61 1.07 6.57
C TYR A 169 -17.40 0.14 6.73
N THR A 170 -16.92 -0.44 5.65
CA THR A 170 -15.74 -1.31 5.67
C THR A 170 -14.45 -0.52 5.49
N ALA A 171 -14.34 0.41 4.58
CA ALA A 171 -13.11 1.19 4.37
C ALA A 171 -13.42 2.63 3.94
#